data_79978b7ebc9eda3e159641f28d462367
#
_entry.id   79978b7ebc9eda3e159641f28d462367
#
_cell.length_a   1.000
_cell.length_b   1.000
_cell.length_c   1.000
_cell.angle_alpha   90.00
_cell.angle_beta   90.00
_cell.angle_gamma   90.00
#
_symmetry.space_group_name_H-M   'P 1'
#
loop_
_entity.id
_entity.type
_entity.pdbx_description
1 polymer ?
#
loop_
_entity_poly.entity_id
_entity_poly.type
_entity_poly.pdbx_seq_one_letter_code
_entity_poly.pdbx_strand_id
1 'polypeptide(L)'
;MRRKRSDRNHVLYQLTIGEDTYIGLTAAIGQAYLRSVKVRVQKHMSRAKKESKDWAICEALRSDEVVQYEVIEVVRGRKAAHSRERELIASLSPSLNTF
;
A
#
# COMPACT_ATOMS: atom_id res chain seq x y z
N MET A 1 20.53 -2.34 19.66
CA MET A 1 20.04 -0.96 19.43
C MET A 1 18.75 -1.00 18.59
N ARG A 2 17.72 -0.40 19.09
CA ARG A 2 16.47 -0.31 18.31
C ARG A 2 16.63 0.69 17.16
N ARG A 3 16.32 0.26 15.95
CA ARG A 3 16.28 1.18 14.82
C ARG A 3 15.11 2.13 14.98
N LYS A 4 15.32 3.39 14.64
CA LYS A 4 14.23 4.36 14.58
C LYS A 4 13.22 3.91 13.51
N ARG A 5 11.94 4.19 13.75
CA ARG A 5 10.87 3.84 12.81
C ARG A 5 11.13 4.38 11.40
N SER A 6 11.77 5.55 11.31
CA SER A 6 12.12 6.18 10.05
C SER A 6 13.27 5.48 9.30
N ASP A 7 14.05 4.61 9.98
CA ASP A 7 15.19 3.91 9.40
C ASP A 7 14.90 2.42 9.16
N ARG A 8 13.66 2.08 8.91
CA ARG A 8 13.22 0.71 8.60
C ARG A 8 13.10 0.52 7.10
N ASN A 9 13.12 -0.74 6.67
CA ASN A 9 12.72 -1.08 5.32
C ASN A 9 11.23 -0.79 5.15
N HIS A 10 10.90 -0.21 4.01
CA HIS A 10 9.51 0.06 3.63
C HIS A 10 9.22 -0.69 2.34
N VAL A 11 8.00 -1.20 2.22
CA VAL A 11 7.56 -1.97 1.06
C VAL A 11 6.63 -1.11 0.23
N LEU A 12 7.00 -0.91 -1.02
CA LEU A 12 6.12 -0.34 -2.03
C LEU A 12 5.38 -1.49 -2.70
N TYR A 13 4.08 -1.40 -2.75
CA TYR A 13 3.24 -2.49 -3.25
C TYR A 13 2.18 -1.97 -4.20
N GLN A 14 1.72 -2.86 -5.05
CA GLN A 14 0.58 -2.60 -5.93
C GLN A 14 -0.54 -3.55 -5.57
N LEU A 15 -1.74 -3.01 -5.47
CA LEU A 15 -2.98 -3.79 -5.41
C LEU A 15 -3.65 -3.72 -6.76
N THR A 16 -4.17 -4.84 -7.22
CA THR A 16 -5.00 -4.91 -8.41
C THR A 16 -6.37 -5.45 -8.02
N ILE A 17 -7.40 -4.66 -8.25
CA ILE A 17 -8.79 -5.02 -7.93
C ILE A 17 -9.59 -4.85 -9.22
N GLY A 18 -9.88 -5.98 -9.90
CA GLY A 18 -10.46 -5.93 -11.23
C GLY A 18 -9.48 -5.26 -12.20
N GLU A 19 -9.90 -4.16 -12.81
CA GLU A 19 -9.06 -3.37 -13.73
C GLU A 19 -8.37 -2.20 -13.05
N ASP A 20 -8.67 -1.98 -11.78
CA ASP A 20 -8.16 -0.84 -11.04
C ASP A 20 -6.90 -1.18 -10.26
N THR A 21 -6.01 -0.21 -10.12
CA THR A 21 -4.74 -0.39 -9.42
C THR A 21 -4.54 0.68 -8.37
N TYR A 22 -3.79 0.31 -7.35
CA TYR A 22 -3.42 1.20 -6.24
C TYR A 22 -1.97 0.94 -5.85
N ILE A 23 -1.20 2.00 -5.66
CA ILE A 23 0.17 1.91 -5.14
C ILE A 23 0.18 2.43 -3.72
N GLY A 24 0.71 1.64 -2.81
CA GLY A 24 0.79 1.97 -1.41
C GLY A 24 2.15 1.72 -0.81
N LEU A 25 2.30 2.14 0.43
CA LEU A 25 3.54 2.06 1.18
C LEU A 25 3.24 1.54 2.58
N THR A 26 4.04 0.59 3.04
CA THR A 26 3.96 0.11 4.42
C THR A 26 5.35 -0.17 4.97
N ALA A 27 5.50 -0.05 6.28
CA ALA A 27 6.74 -0.46 6.94
C ALA A 27 6.85 -1.99 6.89
N ALA A 28 8.04 -2.50 6.61
CA ALA A 28 8.26 -3.94 6.55
C ALA A 28 8.26 -4.56 7.95
N ILE A 29 7.69 -5.75 8.05
CA ILE A 29 7.77 -6.60 9.25
C ILE A 29 8.95 -7.54 9.02
N GLY A 30 10.14 -7.15 9.48
CA GLY A 30 11.36 -7.92 9.22
C GLY A 30 11.58 -8.09 7.72
N GLN A 31 11.71 -9.32 7.25
CA GLN A 31 11.86 -9.66 5.83
C GLN A 31 10.57 -10.22 5.21
N ALA A 32 9.48 -10.19 5.94
CA ALA A 32 8.19 -10.70 5.46
C ALA A 32 7.45 -9.62 4.66
N TYR A 33 7.97 -9.29 3.49
CA TYR A 33 7.46 -8.17 2.69
C TYR A 33 6.03 -8.36 2.22
N LEU A 34 5.71 -9.49 1.64
CA LEU A 34 4.35 -9.76 1.16
C LEU A 34 3.35 -9.83 2.32
N ARG A 35 3.74 -10.41 3.44
CA ARG A 35 2.91 -10.43 4.64
C ARG A 35 2.64 -9.02 5.17
N SER A 36 3.65 -8.15 5.12
CA SER A 36 3.51 -6.75 5.52
C SER A 36 2.44 -6.05 4.69
N VAL A 37 2.44 -6.29 3.37
CA VAL A 37 1.42 -5.76 2.45
C VAL A 37 0.04 -6.29 2.82
N LYS A 38 -0.10 -7.59 3.02
CA LYS A 38 -1.38 -8.21 3.38
C LYS A 38 -1.95 -7.66 4.67
N VAL A 39 -1.12 -7.47 5.69
CA VAL A 39 -1.54 -6.88 6.97
C VAL A 39 -2.03 -5.45 6.76
N ARG A 40 -1.31 -4.65 5.97
CA ARG A 40 -1.71 -3.28 5.67
C ARG A 40 -3.05 -3.21 4.95
N VAL A 41 -3.25 -4.08 3.96
CA VAL A 41 -4.49 -4.15 3.20
C VAL A 41 -5.66 -4.57 4.09
N GLN A 42 -5.45 -5.52 4.99
CA GLN A 42 -6.48 -5.92 5.95
C GLN A 42 -6.91 -4.75 6.83
N LYS A 43 -5.98 -3.90 7.25
CA LYS A 43 -6.32 -2.69 8.00
C LYS A 43 -7.15 -1.72 7.17
N HIS A 44 -6.82 -1.53 5.90
CA HIS A 44 -7.61 -0.71 4.98
C HIS A 44 -9.03 -1.26 4.81
N MET A 45 -9.15 -2.58 4.61
CA MET A 45 -10.46 -3.22 4.48
C MET A 45 -11.32 -3.03 5.73
N SER A 46 -10.72 -3.19 6.90
CA SER A 46 -11.40 -3.00 8.17
C SER A 46 -11.90 -1.57 8.33
N ARG A 47 -11.07 -0.59 7.96
CA ARG A 47 -11.45 0.82 7.98
C ARG A 47 -12.58 1.12 6.98
N ALA A 48 -12.49 0.58 5.78
CA ALA A 48 -13.49 0.78 4.74
C ALA A 48 -14.87 0.32 5.21
N LYS A 49 -14.93 -0.79 5.95
CA LYS A 49 -16.18 -1.32 6.51
C LYS A 49 -16.72 -0.50 7.68
N LYS A 50 -15.83 -0.03 8.55
CA LYS A 50 -16.23 0.66 9.81
C LYS A 50 -16.49 2.14 9.62
N GLU A 51 -15.66 2.82 8.82
CA GLU A 51 -15.64 4.27 8.73
C GLU A 51 -16.43 4.82 7.54
N SER A 52 -16.90 3.96 6.64
CA SER A 52 -17.69 4.34 5.45
C SER A 52 -17.07 5.49 4.67
N LYS A 53 -15.73 5.53 4.60
CA LYS A 53 -15.05 6.58 3.86
C LYS A 53 -15.17 6.37 2.35
N ASP A 54 -15.38 7.44 1.63
CA ASP A 54 -15.62 7.43 0.18
C ASP A 54 -14.34 7.55 -0.66
N TRP A 55 -13.23 7.06 -0.14
CA TRP A 55 -12.01 6.99 -0.94
C TRP A 55 -12.15 5.87 -1.98
N ALA A 56 -11.65 6.12 -3.18
CA ALA A 56 -11.73 5.13 -4.27
C ALA A 56 -11.20 3.76 -3.85
N ILE A 57 -10.08 3.71 -3.13
CA ILE A 57 -9.54 2.44 -2.62
C ILE A 57 -10.51 1.77 -1.64
N CYS A 58 -11.17 2.52 -0.79
CA CYS A 58 -12.12 1.97 0.17
C CYS A 58 -13.35 1.38 -0.54
N GLU A 59 -13.85 2.05 -1.56
CA GLU A 59 -14.95 1.54 -2.39
C GLU A 59 -14.54 0.25 -3.11
N ALA A 60 -13.35 0.23 -3.70
CA ALA A 60 -12.84 -0.95 -4.38
C ALA A 60 -12.67 -2.13 -3.41
N LEU A 61 -12.19 -1.89 -2.19
CA LEU A 61 -12.02 -2.94 -1.19
C LEU A 61 -13.34 -3.46 -0.63
N ARG A 62 -14.42 -2.69 -0.73
CA ARG A 62 -15.76 -3.13 -0.35
C ARG A 62 -16.44 -3.97 -1.43
N SER A 63 -15.91 -3.96 -2.66
CA SER A 63 -16.43 -4.79 -3.73
C SER A 63 -16.06 -6.25 -3.47
N ASP A 64 -16.78 -7.16 -4.14
CA ASP A 64 -16.53 -8.59 -4.03
C ASP A 64 -15.42 -9.07 -4.97
N GLU A 65 -14.70 -8.15 -5.61
CA GLU A 65 -13.63 -8.51 -6.52
C GLU A 65 -12.40 -9.01 -5.79
N VAL A 66 -11.66 -9.91 -6.44
CA VAL A 66 -10.43 -10.48 -5.90
C VAL A 66 -9.34 -9.41 -5.90
N VAL A 67 -8.66 -9.27 -4.76
CA VAL A 67 -7.54 -8.35 -4.61
C VAL A 67 -6.24 -9.09 -4.84
N GLN A 68 -5.46 -8.65 -5.81
CA GLN A 68 -4.12 -9.19 -6.07
C GLN A 68 -3.09 -8.26 -5.45
N TYR A 69 -2.05 -8.85 -4.87
CA TYR A 69 -0.98 -8.13 -4.18
C TYR A 69 0.34 -8.35 -4.89
N GLU A 70 1.11 -7.29 -5.06
CA GLU A 70 2.44 -7.37 -5.64
C GLU A 70 3.39 -6.44 -4.89
N VAL A 71 4.55 -6.96 -4.50
CA VAL A 71 5.64 -6.14 -3.97
C VAL A 71 6.42 -5.58 -5.15
N ILE A 72 6.45 -4.25 -5.27
CA ILE A 72 7.17 -3.57 -6.35
C ILE A 72 8.63 -3.37 -5.99
N GLU A 73 8.87 -2.82 -4.80
CA GLU A 73 10.20 -2.42 -4.39
C GLU A 73 10.29 -2.34 -2.87
N VAL A 74 11.48 -2.58 -2.34
CA VAL A 74 11.77 -2.38 -0.93
C VAL A 74 12.77 -1.24 -0.82
N VAL A 75 12.42 -0.21 -0.06
CA VAL A 75 13.24 0.98 0.11
C VAL A 75 13.52 1.20 1.59
N ARG A 76 14.78 1.39 1.93
CA ARG A 76 15.17 1.69 3.29
C ARG A 76 15.00 3.18 3.58
N GLY A 77 14.37 3.49 4.70
CA GLY A 77 14.16 4.85 5.15
C GLY A 77 12.80 5.41 4.70
N ARG A 78 12.09 6.00 5.65
CA ARG A 78 10.73 6.52 5.42
C ARG A 78 10.71 7.61 4.36
N LYS A 79 11.65 8.54 4.42
CA LYS A 79 11.70 9.69 3.52
C LYS A 79 11.95 9.27 2.07
N ALA A 80 12.95 8.39 1.87
CA ALA A 80 13.25 7.84 0.56
C ALA A 80 12.09 7.02 0.01
N ALA A 81 11.42 6.23 0.86
CA ALA A 81 10.28 5.44 0.48
C ALA A 81 9.10 6.30 0.02
N HIS A 82 8.79 7.38 0.72
CA HIS A 82 7.73 8.32 0.32
C HIS A 82 8.05 9.02 -1.01
N SER A 83 9.31 9.40 -1.23
CA SER A 83 9.74 9.99 -2.50
C SER A 83 9.55 8.99 -3.65
N ARG A 84 9.93 7.74 -3.45
CA ARG A 84 9.78 6.69 -4.45
C ARG A 84 8.31 6.38 -4.73
N GLU A 85 7.48 6.36 -3.71
CA GLU A 85 6.03 6.18 -3.87
C GLU A 85 5.45 7.25 -4.78
N ARG A 86 5.80 8.51 -4.54
CA ARG A 86 5.33 9.63 -5.38
C ARG A 86 5.78 9.48 -6.82
N GLU A 87 7.03 9.06 -7.06
CA GLU A 87 7.53 8.82 -8.40
C GLU A 87 6.74 7.73 -9.11
N LEU A 88 6.46 6.63 -8.43
CA LEU A 88 5.70 5.51 -8.98
C LEU A 88 4.26 5.91 -9.29
N ILE A 89 3.62 6.65 -8.41
CA ILE A 89 2.25 7.12 -8.62
C ILE A 89 2.19 8.05 -9.83
N ALA A 90 3.16 8.95 -9.96
CA ALA A 90 3.22 9.86 -11.11
C ALA A 90 3.50 9.12 -12.42
N SER A 91 4.35 8.09 -12.37
CA SER A 91 4.76 7.33 -13.56
C SER A 91 3.68 6.33 -14.02
N LEU A 92 3.03 5.64 -13.09
CA LEU A 92 2.09 4.55 -13.39
C LEU A 92 0.63 5.02 -13.40
N SER A 93 0.35 6.17 -12.83
CA SER A 93 -1.02 6.76 -12.76
C SER A 93 -2.08 5.74 -12.30
N PRO A 94 -1.90 5.10 -11.12
CA PRO A 94 -2.85 4.09 -10.67
C PRO A 94 -4.22 4.71 -10.40
N SER A 95 -5.26 4.02 -10.87
CA SER A 95 -6.63 4.54 -10.87
C SER A 95 -7.21 4.77 -9.46
N LEU A 96 -6.75 4.04 -8.47
CA LEU A 96 -7.28 4.11 -7.11
C LEU A 96 -6.50 5.07 -6.20
N ASN A 97 -5.41 5.65 -6.67
CA ASN A 97 -4.69 6.67 -5.91
C ASN A 97 -5.35 8.02 -6.14
N THR A 98 -6.10 8.47 -5.13
CA THR A 98 -6.74 9.79 -5.16
C THR A 98 -5.99 10.75 -4.25
N PHE A 99 -5.85 11.96 -4.70
CA PHE A 99 -5.19 13.04 -3.97
C PHE A 99 -6.15 14.18 -3.70
#